data_3ea1083be153946daaae2029c91b0c8e
#
_entry.id   3ea1083be153946daaae2029c91b0c8e
#
_cell.length_a   1.000
_cell.length_b   1.000
_cell.length_c   1.000
_cell.angle_alpha   90.00
_cell.angle_beta   90.00
_cell.angle_gamma   90.00
#
_symmetry.space_group_name_H-M   'P 1'
#
loop_
_entity.id
_entity.type
_entity.pdbx_description
1 polymer ?
#
loop_
_entity_poly.entity_id
_entity_poly.type
_entity_poly.pdbx_seq_one_letter_code
_entity_poly.pdbx_strand_id
1 'polypeptide(L)'
;MWWRSAILAFALLVAACQVRPLYSDASSGGPLSPTPDLRAIVIDQVVNEAAEIEENRIEQVLRNELLFQFRGDGGPPDQRLYRLRLITTASTDPLAVELEEDLPSAVLLTLNGTFILSEIATENTLLTGSATSTASYDFSSQRFANVRAQRDAGSRAAKIMAQNIATRIAAYFAARRGS
;
A
#
# COMPACT_ATOMS: atom_id res chain seq x y z
N MET A 1 -29.68 -40.21 19.90
CA MET A 1 -28.24 -40.04 20.13
C MET A 1 -27.51 -39.47 18.90
N TRP A 2 -27.84 -39.85 17.71
CA TRP A 2 -27.19 -39.39 16.46
C TRP A 2 -27.29 -37.87 16.20
N TRP A 3 -28.38 -37.23 16.55
CA TRP A 3 -28.55 -35.79 16.33
C TRP A 3 -27.61 -34.94 17.19
N ARG A 4 -27.32 -35.37 18.41
CA ARG A 4 -26.34 -34.68 19.30
C ARG A 4 -24.91 -34.77 18.76
N SER A 5 -24.55 -35.88 18.12
CA SER A 5 -23.23 -36.05 17.47
C SER A 5 -23.11 -35.21 16.19
N ALA A 6 -24.19 -35.04 15.43
CA ALA A 6 -24.22 -34.18 14.24
C ALA A 6 -24.05 -32.67 14.59
N ILE A 7 -24.67 -32.21 15.68
CA ILE A 7 -24.52 -30.84 16.16
C ILE A 7 -23.10 -30.57 16.66
N LEU A 8 -22.49 -31.53 17.35
CA LEU A 8 -21.09 -31.43 17.80
C LEU A 8 -20.10 -31.42 16.65
N ALA A 9 -20.31 -32.23 15.61
CA ALA A 9 -19.48 -32.21 14.40
C ALA A 9 -19.62 -30.93 13.61
N PHE A 10 -20.82 -30.36 13.53
CA PHE A 10 -21.04 -29.05 12.87
C PHE A 10 -20.42 -27.88 13.64
N ALA A 11 -20.47 -27.90 14.98
CA ALA A 11 -19.81 -26.89 15.82
C ALA A 11 -18.28 -26.93 15.69
N LEU A 12 -17.68 -28.11 15.53
CA LEU A 12 -16.25 -28.29 15.28
C LEU A 12 -15.82 -27.76 13.90
N LEU A 13 -16.67 -27.89 12.88
CA LEU A 13 -16.39 -27.35 11.53
C LEU A 13 -16.44 -25.83 11.48
N VAL A 14 -17.29 -25.18 12.28
CA VAL A 14 -17.37 -23.70 12.35
C VAL A 14 -16.18 -23.10 13.12
N ALA A 15 -15.59 -23.84 14.06
CA ALA A 15 -14.42 -23.41 14.82
C ALA A 15 -13.10 -23.41 14.00
N ALA A 16 -13.09 -24.01 12.80
CA ALA A 16 -11.90 -24.10 11.96
C ALA A 16 -11.58 -22.81 11.18
N CYS A 17 -12.50 -21.84 11.10
CA CYS A 17 -12.24 -20.55 10.48
C CYS A 17 -11.57 -19.59 11.49
N GLN A 18 -10.29 -19.80 11.78
CA GLN A 18 -9.49 -18.83 12.54
C GLN A 18 -9.07 -17.68 11.64
N VAL A 19 -9.89 -16.64 11.54
CA VAL A 19 -9.49 -15.35 10.96
C VAL A 19 -8.58 -14.64 11.97
N ARG A 20 -7.27 -14.64 11.71
CA ARG A 20 -6.34 -13.79 12.47
C ARG A 20 -6.29 -12.40 11.81
N PRO A 21 -6.65 -11.34 12.53
CA PRO A 21 -6.48 -9.99 12.02
C PRO A 21 -4.99 -9.69 11.79
N LEU A 22 -4.66 -9.18 10.62
CA LEU A 22 -3.28 -8.96 10.17
C LEU A 22 -2.49 -7.98 11.04
N TYR A 23 -3.19 -7.08 11.72
CA TYR A 23 -2.64 -6.00 12.55
C TYR A 23 -2.89 -6.18 14.06
N SER A 24 -3.32 -7.36 14.52
CA SER A 24 -3.54 -7.60 15.94
C SER A 24 -2.31 -8.21 16.60
N ASP A 25 -1.59 -7.42 17.40
CA ASP A 25 -0.67 -7.95 18.40
C ASP A 25 -1.38 -8.05 19.75
N ALA A 26 -1.34 -9.23 20.34
CA ALA A 26 -1.90 -9.49 21.67
C ALA A 26 -1.17 -8.72 22.79
N SER A 27 -0.03 -8.07 22.49
CA SER A 27 0.80 -7.36 23.47
C SER A 27 0.65 -5.84 23.47
N SER A 28 -0.02 -5.25 22.49
CA SER A 28 -0.11 -3.78 22.37
C SER A 28 -1.54 -3.28 22.19
N GLY A 29 -2.45 -3.71 23.03
CA GLY A 29 -3.66 -3.00 23.47
C GLY A 29 -4.65 -2.45 22.44
N GLY A 30 -4.56 -2.77 21.14
CA GLY A 30 -5.52 -2.28 20.16
C GLY A 30 -5.52 -3.05 18.85
N PRO A 31 -6.69 -3.23 18.21
CA PRO A 31 -6.83 -4.01 16.97
C PRO A 31 -6.17 -3.36 15.73
N LEU A 32 -5.54 -2.20 15.87
CA LEU A 32 -4.94 -1.42 14.77
C LEU A 32 -3.47 -1.03 15.04
N SER A 33 -2.81 -1.61 16.07
CA SER A 33 -1.40 -1.28 16.32
C SER A 33 -0.49 -2.00 15.31
N PRO A 34 0.42 -1.26 14.63
CA PRO A 34 1.42 -1.86 13.75
C PRO A 34 2.30 -2.83 14.51
N THR A 35 2.60 -3.98 13.92
CA THR A 35 3.46 -4.99 14.55
C THR A 35 4.87 -4.46 14.74
N PRO A 36 5.67 -4.96 15.73
CA PRO A 36 7.05 -4.52 15.95
C PRO A 36 7.91 -4.61 14.69
N ASP A 37 7.72 -5.65 13.88
CA ASP A 37 8.44 -5.83 12.61
C ASP A 37 8.14 -4.71 11.61
N LEU A 38 6.88 -4.28 11.49
CA LEU A 38 6.49 -3.18 10.61
C LEU A 38 7.10 -1.84 11.09
N ARG A 39 7.12 -1.61 12.40
CA ARG A 39 7.73 -0.43 12.99
C ARG A 39 9.24 -0.36 12.75
N ALA A 40 9.92 -1.50 12.62
CA ALA A 40 11.35 -1.59 12.38
C ALA A 40 11.76 -1.34 10.92
N ILE A 41 10.80 -1.08 10.01
CA ILE A 41 11.07 -0.81 8.60
C ILE A 41 11.53 0.64 8.42
N VAL A 42 12.66 0.80 7.73
CA VAL A 42 13.13 2.08 7.21
C VAL A 42 12.81 2.14 5.72
N ILE A 43 12.13 3.19 5.29
CA ILE A 43 11.88 3.44 3.88
C ILE A 43 13.08 4.19 3.32
N ASP A 44 13.77 3.58 2.36
CA ASP A 44 14.83 4.21 1.59
C ASP A 44 14.24 5.27 0.63
N GLN A 45 15.08 5.97 -0.09
CA GLN A 45 14.58 6.93 -1.08
C GLN A 45 13.72 6.20 -2.11
N VAL A 46 12.53 6.71 -2.36
CA VAL A 46 11.73 6.27 -3.51
C VAL A 46 12.41 6.83 -4.75
N VAL A 47 12.80 5.97 -5.67
CA VAL A 47 13.47 6.36 -6.90
C VAL A 47 12.46 6.35 -8.02
N ASN A 48 12.35 7.47 -8.71
CA ASN A 48 11.59 7.59 -9.94
C ASN A 48 12.54 7.62 -11.15
N GLU A 49 12.22 6.85 -12.18
CA GLU A 49 13.01 6.84 -13.42
C GLU A 49 12.72 8.03 -14.34
N ALA A 50 11.61 8.75 -14.12
CA ALA A 50 11.20 9.91 -14.90
C ALA A 50 11.02 11.14 -13.98
N ALA A 51 12.05 11.94 -13.85
CA ALA A 51 12.14 13.04 -12.88
C ALA A 51 11.29 14.28 -13.26
N GLU A 52 9.97 14.19 -13.22
CA GLU A 52 9.09 15.35 -13.27
C GLU A 52 8.68 15.83 -11.87
N ILE A 53 8.44 17.14 -11.70
CA ILE A 53 8.16 17.78 -10.38
C ILE A 53 6.90 17.20 -9.72
N GLU A 54 5.88 16.83 -10.49
CA GLU A 54 4.63 16.25 -9.96
C GLU A 54 4.84 14.81 -9.47
N GLU A 55 5.75 14.07 -10.06
CA GLU A 55 6.09 12.71 -9.64
C GLU A 55 6.78 12.68 -8.28
N ASN A 56 7.70 13.60 -8.01
CA ASN A 56 8.33 13.78 -6.71
C ASN A 56 7.30 13.99 -5.59
N ARG A 57 6.19 14.64 -5.90
CA ARG A 57 5.09 14.84 -4.96
C ARG A 57 4.32 13.53 -4.67
N ILE A 58 4.05 12.74 -5.70
CA ILE A 58 3.39 11.42 -5.56
C ILE A 58 4.25 10.51 -4.68
N GLU A 59 5.56 10.49 -4.90
CA GLU A 59 6.52 9.75 -4.09
C GLU A 59 6.52 10.19 -2.63
N GLN A 60 6.49 11.48 -2.37
CA GLN A 60 6.41 12.01 -1.01
C GLN A 60 5.12 11.58 -0.32
N VAL A 61 3.98 11.62 -1.01
CA VAL A 61 2.70 11.14 -0.48
C VAL A 61 2.76 9.64 -0.21
N LEU A 62 3.28 8.85 -1.16
CA LEU A 62 3.46 7.41 -1.02
C LEU A 62 4.33 7.07 0.18
N ARG A 63 5.47 7.73 0.33
CA ARG A 63 6.38 7.53 1.46
C ARG A 63 5.70 7.88 2.79
N ASN A 64 5.03 9.01 2.88
CA ASN A 64 4.37 9.44 4.10
C ASN A 64 3.23 8.48 4.49
N GLU A 65 2.46 8.01 3.53
CA GLU A 65 1.39 7.05 3.77
C GLU A 65 1.95 5.70 4.23
N LEU A 66 3.04 5.21 3.63
CA LEU A 66 3.72 4.00 4.08
C LEU A 66 4.26 4.13 5.50
N LEU A 67 4.86 5.29 5.85
CA LEU A 67 5.29 5.56 7.20
C LEU A 67 4.13 5.53 8.19
N PHE A 68 2.99 6.08 7.81
CA PHE A 68 1.77 6.04 8.61
C PHE A 68 1.26 4.60 8.80
N GLN A 69 1.22 3.81 7.71
CA GLN A 69 0.78 2.41 7.75
C GLN A 69 1.70 1.53 8.62
N PHE A 70 3.02 1.79 8.60
CA PHE A 70 3.98 0.99 9.36
C PHE A 70 4.11 1.40 10.82
N ARG A 71 3.84 2.65 11.17
CA ARG A 71 4.14 3.21 12.50
C ARG A 71 2.94 3.83 13.21
N GLY A 72 1.89 4.16 12.48
CA GLY A 72 0.69 4.84 13.00
C GLY A 72 0.92 6.32 13.31
N ASP A 73 1.87 6.64 14.15
CA ASP A 73 2.23 8.00 14.57
C ASP A 73 3.30 8.67 13.71
N GLY A 74 3.90 7.92 12.77
CA GLY A 74 4.96 8.43 11.89
C GLY A 74 6.30 8.69 12.58
N GLY A 75 6.45 8.36 13.87
CA GLY A 75 7.69 8.52 14.63
C GLY A 75 8.86 7.71 14.06
N PRO A 76 10.12 8.02 14.44
CA PRO A 76 11.27 7.22 14.03
C PRO A 76 11.16 5.79 14.57
N PRO A 77 11.71 4.79 13.88
CA PRO A 77 11.71 3.42 14.38
C PRO A 77 12.62 3.30 15.59
N ASP A 78 12.20 2.56 16.61
CA ASP A 78 13.02 2.22 17.78
C ASP A 78 14.26 1.41 17.38
N GLN A 79 14.06 0.51 16.41
CA GLN A 79 15.13 -0.32 15.81
C GLN A 79 14.99 -0.27 14.30
N ARG A 80 16.11 -0.29 13.59
CA ARG A 80 16.18 -0.32 12.12
C ARG A 80 16.63 -1.70 11.69
N LEU A 81 15.67 -2.60 11.50
CA LEU A 81 15.97 -3.99 11.13
C LEU A 81 15.79 -4.24 9.64
N TYR A 82 14.84 -3.58 9.02
CA TYR A 82 14.48 -3.82 7.62
C TYR A 82 14.56 -2.54 6.81
N ARG A 83 14.93 -2.68 5.55
CA ARG A 83 14.99 -1.61 4.54
C ARG A 83 13.98 -1.90 3.45
N LEU A 84 13.12 -0.93 3.17
CA LEU A 84 12.19 -0.96 2.05
C LEU A 84 12.66 0.01 0.98
N ARG A 85 12.96 -0.51 -0.21
CA ARG A 85 13.27 0.26 -1.42
C ARG A 85 12.08 0.22 -2.36
N LEU A 86 11.74 1.36 -2.95
CA LEU A 86 10.67 1.48 -3.93
C LEU A 86 11.22 2.12 -5.21
N ILE A 87 10.74 1.61 -6.34
CA ILE A 87 10.94 2.17 -7.68
C ILE A 87 9.54 2.37 -8.24
N THR A 88 9.20 3.58 -8.64
CA THR A 88 7.85 3.93 -9.11
C THR A 88 7.89 4.58 -10.47
N THR A 89 6.83 4.41 -11.25
CA THR A 89 6.58 5.11 -12.51
C THR A 89 5.11 5.50 -12.58
N ALA A 90 4.83 6.72 -13.04
CA ALA A 90 3.47 7.21 -13.23
C ALA A 90 3.21 7.45 -14.73
N SER A 91 2.02 7.10 -15.20
CA SER A 91 1.54 7.40 -16.54
C SER A 91 0.11 7.94 -16.50
N THR A 92 -0.24 8.72 -17.50
CA THR A 92 -1.60 9.26 -17.67
C THR A 92 -2.12 8.93 -19.05
N ASP A 93 -3.34 8.37 -19.11
CA ASP A 93 -3.98 7.97 -20.37
C ASP A 93 -5.39 8.59 -20.44
N PRO A 94 -5.81 9.13 -21.61
CA PRO A 94 -7.16 9.61 -21.77
C PRO A 94 -8.16 8.44 -21.75
N LEU A 95 -9.22 8.55 -20.94
CA LEU A 95 -10.29 7.55 -20.87
C LEU A 95 -11.41 7.83 -21.87
N ALA A 96 -11.71 9.10 -22.12
CA ALA A 96 -12.74 9.53 -23.04
C ALA A 96 -12.33 10.85 -23.68
N VAL A 97 -12.75 11.06 -24.93
CA VAL A 97 -12.50 12.27 -25.70
C VAL A 97 -13.84 12.86 -26.13
N GLU A 98 -14.05 14.16 -25.90
CA GLU A 98 -15.19 14.87 -26.45
C GLU A 98 -14.99 15.14 -27.94
N LEU A 99 -15.91 14.61 -28.76
CA LEU A 99 -15.80 14.63 -30.21
C LEU A 99 -15.89 16.06 -30.81
N GLU A 100 -16.49 17.01 -30.11
CA GLU A 100 -16.63 18.39 -30.60
C GLU A 100 -15.40 19.28 -30.33
N GLU A 101 -14.64 18.99 -29.26
CA GLU A 101 -13.50 19.84 -28.86
C GLU A 101 -12.15 19.14 -28.97
N ASP A 102 -12.10 17.87 -29.34
CA ASP A 102 -10.89 17.01 -29.38
C ASP A 102 -10.09 17.05 -28.06
N LEU A 103 -10.79 17.25 -26.94
CA LEU A 103 -10.21 17.29 -25.61
C LEU A 103 -10.62 16.04 -24.82
N PRO A 104 -9.72 15.49 -23.98
CA PRO A 104 -10.09 14.40 -23.08
C PRO A 104 -11.10 14.91 -22.05
N SER A 105 -12.21 14.22 -21.86
CA SER A 105 -13.18 14.52 -20.79
C SER A 105 -12.79 13.86 -19.47
N ALA A 106 -12.07 12.75 -19.51
CA ALA A 106 -11.55 12.05 -18.35
C ALA A 106 -10.16 11.47 -18.62
N VAL A 107 -9.31 11.46 -17.59
CA VAL A 107 -7.94 10.96 -17.64
C VAL A 107 -7.75 9.93 -16.53
N LEU A 108 -7.10 8.81 -16.87
CA LEU A 108 -6.65 7.79 -15.94
C LEU A 108 -5.18 8.03 -15.59
N LEU A 109 -4.87 8.20 -14.33
CA LEU A 109 -3.53 8.14 -13.79
C LEU A 109 -3.25 6.72 -13.30
N THR A 110 -2.20 6.10 -13.82
CA THR A 110 -1.71 4.78 -13.41
C THR A 110 -0.36 4.94 -12.72
N LEU A 111 -0.25 4.44 -11.49
CA LEU A 111 0.99 4.38 -10.73
C LEU A 111 1.43 2.92 -10.63
N ASN A 112 2.60 2.60 -11.16
CA ASN A 112 3.24 1.30 -11.04
C ASN A 112 4.43 1.40 -10.10
N GLY A 113 4.61 0.38 -9.25
CA GLY A 113 5.70 0.35 -8.29
C GLY A 113 6.24 -1.05 -8.09
N THR A 114 7.55 -1.15 -7.98
CA THR A 114 8.25 -2.36 -7.51
C THR A 114 8.84 -2.06 -6.15
N PHE A 115 8.65 -2.97 -5.19
CA PHE A 115 9.20 -2.85 -3.85
C PHE A 115 10.08 -4.03 -3.50
N ILE A 116 11.16 -3.75 -2.76
CA ILE A 116 12.13 -4.72 -2.28
C ILE A 116 12.32 -4.49 -0.78
N LEU A 117 11.97 -5.49 0.01
CA LEU A 117 12.22 -5.53 1.45
C LEU A 117 13.46 -6.35 1.71
N SER A 118 14.45 -5.79 2.38
CA SER A 118 15.69 -6.47 2.76
C SER A 118 15.96 -6.32 4.26
N GLU A 119 16.70 -7.27 4.82
CA GLU A 119 17.22 -7.18 6.17
C GLU A 119 18.51 -6.34 6.17
N ILE A 120 18.61 -5.37 7.08
CA ILE A 120 19.76 -4.45 7.09
C ILE A 120 21.06 -5.15 7.49
N ALA A 121 20.99 -6.08 8.44
CA ALA A 121 22.19 -6.74 9.00
C ALA A 121 22.87 -7.70 8.02
N THR A 122 22.09 -8.38 7.20
CA THR A 122 22.58 -9.43 6.28
C THR A 122 22.51 -9.01 4.82
N GLU A 123 21.86 -7.90 4.52
CA GLU A 123 21.52 -7.43 3.17
C GLU A 123 20.69 -8.42 2.33
N ASN A 124 20.17 -9.47 2.95
CA ASN A 124 19.35 -10.46 2.29
C ASN A 124 17.99 -9.88 1.90
N THR A 125 17.58 -10.12 0.65
CA THR A 125 16.24 -9.80 0.20
C THR A 125 15.24 -10.78 0.83
N LEU A 126 14.25 -10.23 1.54
CA LEU A 126 13.20 -10.98 2.21
C LEU A 126 11.93 -11.11 1.37
N LEU A 127 11.58 -10.03 0.68
CA LEU A 127 10.37 -9.98 -0.15
C LEU A 127 10.59 -9.01 -1.30
N THR A 128 10.19 -9.43 -2.50
CA THR A 128 10.08 -8.56 -3.68
C THR A 128 8.68 -8.66 -4.22
N GLY A 129 8.12 -7.54 -4.65
CA GLY A 129 6.80 -7.52 -5.25
C GLY A 129 6.55 -6.25 -6.06
N SER A 130 5.45 -6.28 -6.82
CA SER A 130 4.97 -5.14 -7.59
C SER A 130 3.57 -4.75 -7.11
N ALA A 131 3.24 -3.48 -7.18
CA ALA A 131 1.93 -2.94 -6.89
C ALA A 131 1.54 -1.96 -7.99
N THR A 132 0.29 -1.99 -8.40
CA THR A 132 -0.29 -1.03 -9.35
C THR A 132 -1.51 -0.41 -8.69
N SER A 133 -1.68 0.90 -8.89
CA SER A 133 -2.87 1.63 -8.47
C SER A 133 -3.27 2.64 -9.53
N THR A 134 -4.56 2.91 -9.63
CA THR A 134 -5.12 3.83 -10.60
C THR A 134 -6.04 4.83 -9.92
N ALA A 135 -6.12 6.03 -10.49
CA ALA A 135 -7.10 7.03 -10.10
C ALA A 135 -7.50 7.87 -11.32
N SER A 136 -8.77 8.02 -11.57
CA SER A 136 -9.28 8.89 -12.64
C SER A 136 -9.57 10.30 -12.12
N TYR A 137 -9.53 11.26 -13.04
CA TYR A 137 -9.99 12.62 -12.80
C TYR A 137 -10.60 13.20 -14.08
N ASP A 138 -11.56 14.12 -13.88
CA ASP A 138 -12.19 14.81 -14.99
C ASP A 138 -11.29 15.92 -15.50
N PHE A 139 -11.23 16.05 -16.81
CA PHE A 139 -10.50 17.12 -17.48
C PHE A 139 -11.48 18.21 -17.91
N SER A 140 -11.14 19.46 -17.70
CA SER A 140 -11.96 20.62 -18.06
C SER A 140 -11.15 21.65 -18.85
N SER A 141 -11.83 22.60 -19.49
CA SER A 141 -11.19 23.72 -20.15
C SER A 141 -10.41 24.65 -19.19
N GLN A 142 -10.60 24.50 -17.88
CA GLN A 142 -9.94 25.30 -16.86
C GLN A 142 -8.61 24.68 -16.41
N ARG A 143 -7.50 25.29 -16.85
CA ARG A 143 -6.14 24.78 -16.56
C ARG A 143 -5.84 24.56 -15.07
N PHE A 144 -6.26 25.46 -14.20
CA PHE A 144 -6.01 25.34 -12.75
C PHE A 144 -6.82 24.20 -12.11
N ALA A 145 -8.04 23.95 -12.60
CA ALA A 145 -8.84 22.83 -12.14
C ALA A 145 -8.16 21.49 -12.49
N ASN A 146 -7.63 21.38 -13.70
CA ASN A 146 -6.92 20.18 -14.16
C ASN A 146 -5.68 19.86 -13.32
N VAL A 147 -4.86 20.88 -13.01
CA VAL A 147 -3.68 20.69 -12.13
C VAL A 147 -4.09 20.18 -10.75
N ARG A 148 -5.15 20.72 -10.18
CA ARG A 148 -5.66 20.26 -8.87
C ARG A 148 -6.22 18.84 -8.93
N ALA A 149 -6.99 18.54 -9.97
CA ALA A 149 -7.59 17.22 -10.19
C ALA A 149 -6.50 16.14 -10.38
N GLN A 150 -5.47 16.44 -11.18
CA GLN A 150 -4.32 15.56 -11.37
C GLN A 150 -3.57 15.30 -10.04
N ARG A 151 -3.34 16.34 -9.25
CA ARG A 151 -2.70 16.23 -7.92
C ARG A 151 -3.48 15.38 -6.95
N ASP A 152 -4.80 15.54 -6.94
CA ASP A 152 -5.68 14.73 -6.12
C ASP A 152 -5.66 13.27 -6.57
N ALA A 153 -5.76 13.02 -7.87
CA ALA A 153 -5.66 11.67 -8.44
C ALA A 153 -4.33 10.99 -8.07
N GLY A 154 -3.20 11.70 -8.22
CA GLY A 154 -1.90 11.19 -7.80
C GLY A 154 -1.84 10.86 -6.32
N SER A 155 -2.42 11.69 -5.47
CA SER A 155 -2.48 11.45 -4.02
C SER A 155 -3.35 10.24 -3.67
N ARG A 156 -4.49 10.05 -4.35
CA ARG A 156 -5.35 8.87 -4.17
C ARG A 156 -4.65 7.59 -4.62
N ALA A 157 -4.02 7.60 -5.79
CA ALA A 157 -3.26 6.46 -6.31
C ALA A 157 -2.12 6.08 -5.36
N ALA A 158 -1.35 7.05 -4.86
CA ALA A 158 -0.27 6.82 -3.90
C ALA A 158 -0.76 6.18 -2.59
N LYS A 159 -1.90 6.62 -2.05
CA LYS A 159 -2.50 6.03 -0.84
C LYS A 159 -2.93 4.58 -1.06
N ILE A 160 -3.59 4.29 -2.18
CA ILE A 160 -4.01 2.92 -2.53
C ILE A 160 -2.77 2.03 -2.68
N MET A 161 -1.73 2.49 -3.37
CA MET A 161 -0.47 1.75 -3.52
C MET A 161 0.18 1.47 -2.17
N ALA A 162 0.27 2.47 -1.28
CA ALA A 162 0.84 2.31 0.06
C ALA A 162 0.11 1.23 0.86
N GLN A 163 -1.22 1.24 0.86
CA GLN A 163 -2.05 0.24 1.53
C GLN A 163 -1.80 -1.17 0.98
N ASN A 164 -1.72 -1.31 -0.34
CA ASN A 164 -1.45 -2.59 -1.00
C ASN A 164 -0.07 -3.14 -0.62
N ILE A 165 0.97 -2.29 -0.63
CA ILE A 165 2.33 -2.67 -0.24
C ILE A 165 2.37 -3.04 1.24
N ALA A 166 1.80 -2.20 2.12
CA ALA A 166 1.78 -2.43 3.56
C ALA A 166 1.08 -3.75 3.91
N THR A 167 -0.06 -4.03 3.27
CA THR A 167 -0.79 -5.30 3.47
C THR A 167 0.04 -6.52 3.09
N ARG A 168 0.76 -6.47 1.96
CA ARG A 168 1.62 -7.59 1.52
C ARG A 168 2.79 -7.82 2.46
N ILE A 169 3.43 -6.73 2.92
CA ILE A 169 4.54 -6.83 3.88
C ILE A 169 4.03 -7.35 5.23
N ALA A 170 2.87 -6.88 5.70
CA ALA A 170 2.26 -7.38 6.92
C ALA A 170 1.91 -8.87 6.84
N ALA A 171 1.38 -9.32 5.69
CA ALA A 171 1.09 -10.73 5.43
C ALA A 171 2.38 -11.59 5.46
N TYR A 172 3.47 -11.09 4.88
CA TYR A 172 4.77 -11.77 4.92
C TYR A 172 5.25 -11.98 6.36
N PHE A 173 5.24 -10.93 7.20
CA PHE A 173 5.66 -11.07 8.60
C PHE A 173 4.70 -11.95 9.42
N ALA A 174 3.40 -11.90 9.14
CA ALA A 174 2.43 -12.78 9.78
C ALA A 174 2.68 -14.26 9.47
N ALA A 175 2.98 -14.58 8.21
CA ALA A 175 3.31 -15.95 7.78
C ALA A 175 4.61 -16.46 8.45
N ARG A 176 5.63 -15.60 8.55
CA ARG A 176 6.92 -15.95 9.19
C ARG A 176 6.81 -16.21 10.70
N ARG A 177 5.85 -15.57 11.38
CA ARG A 177 5.60 -15.82 12.81
C ARG A 177 4.77 -17.06 13.08
N GLY A 178 4.06 -17.56 12.07
CA GLY A 178 3.21 -18.76 12.18
C GLY A 178 3.90 -20.07 11.80
N SER A 179 5.13 -20.01 11.27
CA SER A 179 6.00 -21.14 10.94
C SER A 179 7.02 -21.36 12.04
#